data_85719cecad1c0be8c48235da33f4c443
#
_entry.id   85719cecad1c0be8c48235da33f4c443
#
_cell.length_a   1.000
_cell.length_b   1.000
_cell.length_c   1.000
_cell.angle_alpha   90.00
_cell.angle_beta   90.00
_cell.angle_gamma   90.00
#
_symmetry.space_group_name_H-M   'P 1'
#
loop_
_entity.id
_entity.type
_entity.pdbx_description
1 polymer ?
#
loop_
_entity_poly.entity_id
_entity_poly.type
_entity_poly.pdbx_seq_one_letter_code
_entity_poly.pdbx_strand_id
1 'polypeptide(L)'
;SVARALAGEPPLSILSGTQTTIGVIATDAPLTKAQCQRLAGAGHDGLARAIRPVHTMSDGDTLFALATGQTRALDFNLLCAMAGEAVARACVNAVRAARGLTTGGVRLPSAIDMEAAGARPESAGGPFQS
;
A
#
# COMPACT_ATOMS: atom_id res chain seq x y z
N SER A 1 -4.32 -12.06 5.17
CA SER A 1 -5.24 -11.56 4.16
C SER A 1 -6.66 -12.01 4.45
N VAL A 2 -7.67 -11.34 3.88
CA VAL A 2 -9.08 -11.70 4.01
C VAL A 2 -9.33 -13.16 3.61
N ALA A 3 -8.67 -13.63 2.55
CA ALA A 3 -8.77 -15.01 2.09
C ALA A 3 -8.35 -16.03 3.18
N ARG A 4 -7.28 -15.76 3.94
CA ARG A 4 -6.85 -16.62 5.06
C ARG A 4 -7.86 -16.64 6.20
N ALA A 5 -8.43 -15.48 6.54
CA ALA A 5 -9.47 -15.39 7.57
C ALA A 5 -10.74 -16.18 7.18
N LEU A 6 -11.14 -16.11 5.90
CA LEU A 6 -12.26 -16.89 5.37
C LEU A 6 -11.97 -18.39 5.32
N ALA A 7 -10.71 -18.79 5.22
CA ALA A 7 -10.27 -20.19 5.29
C ALA A 7 -10.18 -20.72 6.73
N GLY A 8 -10.54 -19.92 7.75
CA GLY A 8 -10.49 -20.33 9.14
C GLY A 8 -9.07 -20.43 9.71
N GLU A 9 -8.07 -19.88 9.02
CA GLU A 9 -6.72 -19.84 9.56
C GLU A 9 -6.64 -18.90 10.77
N PRO A 10 -5.89 -19.27 11.82
CA PRO A 10 -5.75 -18.41 12.98
C PRO A 10 -5.13 -17.06 12.56
N PRO A 11 -5.54 -15.95 13.16
CA PRO A 11 -4.95 -14.65 12.88
C PRO A 11 -3.45 -14.71 13.19
N LEU A 12 -2.65 -14.14 12.29
CA LEU A 12 -1.24 -13.91 12.61
C LEU A 12 -1.21 -13.05 13.88
N SER A 13 -0.37 -13.47 14.84
CA SER A 13 -0.10 -12.63 16.02
C SER A 13 0.64 -11.37 15.56
N ILE A 14 -0.13 -10.37 15.14
CA ILE A 14 0.41 -9.07 14.75
C ILE A 14 0.40 -8.21 16.00
N LEU A 15 1.57 -7.69 16.36
CA LEU A 15 1.67 -6.70 17.42
C LEU A 15 0.81 -5.50 17.04
N SER A 16 -0.07 -5.06 17.94
CA SER A 16 -0.92 -3.89 17.73
C SER A 16 -0.05 -2.68 17.39
N GLY A 17 -0.43 -1.91 16.36
CA GLY A 17 0.30 -0.71 15.95
C GLY A 17 1.57 -0.95 15.13
N THR A 18 1.81 -2.17 14.63
CA THR A 18 3.00 -2.48 13.81
C THR A 18 2.77 -2.31 12.31
N GLN A 19 1.53 -2.03 11.88
CA GLN A 19 1.20 -1.81 10.48
C GLN A 19 0.84 -0.35 10.25
N THR A 20 1.60 0.31 9.40
CA THR A 20 1.45 1.75 9.17
C THR A 20 1.91 2.10 7.77
N THR A 21 1.10 2.90 7.09
CA THR A 21 1.49 3.55 5.84
C THR A 21 1.58 5.05 6.08
N ILE A 22 2.74 5.62 5.81
CA ILE A 22 2.96 7.07 5.90
C ILE A 22 3.27 7.59 4.50
N GLY A 23 2.59 8.67 4.09
CA GLY A 23 2.83 9.27 2.79
C GLY A 23 2.59 10.78 2.76
N VAL A 24 3.09 11.41 1.70
CA VAL A 24 2.91 12.83 1.44
C VAL A 24 2.41 13.01 0.01
N ILE A 25 1.37 13.83 -0.15
CA ILE A 25 0.84 14.28 -1.43
C ILE A 25 1.32 15.72 -1.63
N ALA A 26 2.15 15.95 -2.63
CA ALA A 26 2.65 17.28 -2.97
C ALA A 26 1.97 17.80 -4.24
N THR A 27 1.61 19.09 -4.24
CA THR A 27 1.07 19.79 -5.39
C THR A 27 1.61 21.21 -5.45
N ASP A 28 1.71 21.75 -6.63
CA ASP A 28 2.05 23.16 -6.89
C ASP A 28 0.80 24.06 -6.99
N ALA A 29 -0.40 23.49 -6.92
CA ALA A 29 -1.64 24.26 -6.87
C ALA A 29 -1.74 25.11 -5.59
N PRO A 30 -2.35 26.30 -5.65
CA PRO A 30 -2.61 27.11 -4.48
C PRO A 30 -3.77 26.54 -3.67
N LEU A 31 -3.47 25.96 -2.51
CA LEU A 31 -4.46 25.37 -1.62
C LEU A 31 -4.45 26.06 -0.25
N THR A 32 -5.61 26.19 0.33
CA THR A 32 -5.77 26.55 1.74
C THR A 32 -5.41 25.37 2.65
N LYS A 33 -5.17 25.61 3.92
CA LYS A 33 -4.94 24.55 4.92
C LYS A 33 -6.08 23.51 4.93
N ALA A 34 -7.34 23.96 4.86
CA ALA A 34 -8.49 23.06 4.82
C ALA A 34 -8.52 22.20 3.55
N GLN A 35 -8.15 22.76 2.41
CA GLN A 35 -8.02 22.00 1.17
C GLN A 35 -6.88 21.00 1.22
N CYS A 36 -5.73 21.34 1.82
CA CYS A 36 -4.66 20.37 2.04
C CYS A 36 -5.12 19.21 2.92
N GLN A 37 -5.83 19.49 4.01
CA GLN A 37 -6.39 18.44 4.86
C GLN A 37 -7.37 17.54 4.10
N ARG A 38 -8.25 18.11 3.27
CA ARG A 38 -9.18 17.34 2.43
C ARG A 38 -8.44 16.53 1.36
N LEU A 39 -7.36 17.09 0.76
CA LEU A 39 -6.53 16.40 -0.22
C LEU A 39 -5.83 15.19 0.40
N ALA A 40 -5.28 15.33 1.61
CA ALA A 40 -4.72 14.20 2.36
C ALA A 40 -5.78 13.12 2.61
N GLY A 41 -6.99 13.51 3.02
CA GLY A 41 -8.12 12.59 3.17
C GLY A 41 -8.49 11.85 1.89
N ALA A 42 -8.49 12.52 0.73
CA ALA A 42 -8.74 11.89 -0.56
C ALA A 42 -7.65 10.86 -0.95
N GLY A 43 -6.43 11.05 -0.48
CA GLY A 43 -5.34 10.09 -0.66
C GLY A 43 -5.61 8.73 -0.03
N HIS A 44 -6.35 8.67 1.07
CA HIS A 44 -6.73 7.41 1.73
C HIS A 44 -7.59 6.50 0.82
N ASP A 45 -8.36 7.07 -0.11
CA ASP A 45 -9.07 6.29 -1.12
C ASP A 45 -8.07 5.53 -2.03
N GLY A 46 -6.89 6.10 -2.25
CA GLY A 46 -5.78 5.47 -2.96
C GLY A 46 -5.17 4.30 -2.18
N LEU A 47 -4.97 4.46 -0.86
CA LEU A 47 -4.53 3.36 -0.01
C LEU A 47 -5.52 2.20 -0.07
N ALA A 48 -6.83 2.48 0.02
CA ALA A 48 -7.88 1.47 -0.01
C ALA A 48 -7.94 0.69 -1.34
N ARG A 49 -7.49 1.27 -2.43
CA ARG A 49 -7.39 0.58 -3.73
C ARG A 49 -6.17 -0.35 -3.82
N ALA A 50 -5.08 -0.01 -3.13
CA ALA A 50 -3.80 -0.71 -3.25
C ALA A 50 -3.54 -1.71 -2.12
N ILE A 51 -4.10 -1.50 -0.93
CA ILE A 51 -3.83 -2.28 0.28
C ILE A 51 -5.12 -2.94 0.75
N ARG A 52 -5.09 -4.25 1.00
CA ARG A 52 -6.26 -5.04 1.44
C ARG A 52 -5.86 -6.06 2.52
N PRO A 53 -6.41 -5.94 3.75
CA PRO A 53 -7.22 -4.84 4.28
C PRO A 53 -6.38 -3.58 4.52
N VAL A 54 -7.04 -2.43 4.70
CA VAL A 54 -6.45 -1.15 5.07
C VAL A 54 -7.36 -0.47 6.11
N HIS A 55 -6.82 0.46 6.87
CA HIS A 55 -7.55 1.21 7.90
C HIS A 55 -8.22 0.30 8.94
N THR A 56 -7.57 -0.81 9.29
CA THR A 56 -8.01 -1.66 10.39
C THR A 56 -7.70 -1.00 11.74
N MET A 57 -8.23 -1.56 12.81
CA MET A 57 -7.96 -1.06 14.17
C MET A 57 -6.48 -1.17 14.59
N SER A 58 -5.68 -1.91 13.82
CA SER A 58 -4.23 -2.09 14.05
C SER A 58 -3.37 -1.22 13.15
N ASP A 59 -3.96 -0.47 12.21
CA ASP A 59 -3.24 0.34 11.24
C ASP A 59 -3.09 1.78 11.75
N GLY A 60 -1.90 2.35 11.59
CA GLY A 60 -1.60 3.75 11.89
C GLY A 60 -1.43 4.60 10.62
N ASP A 61 -2.25 4.34 9.58
CA ASP A 61 -2.10 4.99 8.29
C ASP A 61 -2.29 6.51 8.36
N THR A 62 -1.31 7.24 7.86
CA THR A 62 -1.30 8.70 7.92
C THR A 62 -0.79 9.31 6.61
N LEU A 63 -1.61 10.17 6.02
CA LEU A 63 -1.23 10.94 4.84
C LEU A 63 -1.21 12.44 5.15
N PHE A 64 -0.21 13.11 4.60
CA PHE A 64 -0.06 14.56 4.64
C PHE A 64 -0.23 15.14 3.25
N ALA A 65 -0.62 16.42 3.16
CA ALA A 65 -0.61 17.15 1.92
C ALA A 65 0.20 18.44 2.04
N LEU A 66 0.96 18.75 0.98
CA LEU A 66 1.78 19.94 0.83
C LEU A 66 1.39 20.66 -0.46
N ALA A 67 1.17 21.96 -0.38
CA ALA A 67 0.89 22.82 -1.52
C ALA A 67 1.87 23.98 -1.56
N THR A 68 2.52 24.22 -2.70
CA THR A 68 3.49 25.33 -2.87
C THR A 68 2.86 26.59 -3.42
N GLY A 69 1.69 26.52 -4.05
CA GLY A 69 0.98 27.68 -4.59
C GLY A 69 1.65 28.35 -5.79
N GLN A 70 2.44 27.62 -6.55
CA GLN A 70 3.26 28.21 -7.64
C GLN A 70 2.56 28.20 -9.01
N THR A 71 1.44 27.49 -9.13
CA THR A 71 0.66 27.44 -10.36
C THR A 71 -0.73 28.06 -10.18
N ARG A 72 -1.50 28.10 -11.27
CA ARG A 72 -2.90 28.53 -11.19
C ARG A 72 -3.76 27.49 -10.49
N ALA A 73 -4.87 27.90 -9.92
CA ALA A 73 -5.86 27.02 -9.33
C ALA A 73 -6.39 26.00 -10.36
N LEU A 74 -6.49 24.75 -9.94
CA LEU A 74 -7.13 23.65 -10.66
C LEU A 74 -8.50 23.37 -10.04
N ASP A 75 -9.35 22.65 -10.77
CA ASP A 75 -10.56 22.10 -10.16
C ASP A 75 -10.19 21.19 -8.99
N PHE A 76 -10.70 21.51 -7.83
CA PHE A 76 -10.30 20.84 -6.59
C PHE A 76 -10.79 19.39 -6.52
N ASN A 77 -11.95 19.08 -7.13
CA ASN A 77 -12.46 17.70 -7.17
C ASN A 77 -11.55 16.83 -8.06
N LEU A 78 -11.12 17.39 -9.20
CA LEU A 78 -10.16 16.72 -10.07
C LEU A 78 -8.85 16.46 -9.34
N LEU A 79 -8.35 17.45 -8.59
CA LEU A 79 -7.12 17.31 -7.81
C LEU A 79 -7.24 16.21 -6.73
N CYS A 80 -8.37 16.11 -6.05
CA CYS A 80 -8.65 15.04 -5.10
C CYS A 80 -8.67 13.66 -5.78
N ALA A 81 -9.30 13.54 -6.96
CA ALA A 81 -9.31 12.30 -7.72
C ALA A 81 -7.90 11.88 -8.16
N MET A 82 -7.10 12.84 -8.63
CA MET A 82 -5.69 12.63 -8.99
C MET A 82 -4.85 12.20 -7.78
N ALA A 83 -5.09 12.77 -6.61
CA ALA A 83 -4.39 12.40 -5.38
C ALA A 83 -4.62 10.93 -5.00
N GLY A 84 -5.87 10.45 -5.05
CA GLY A 84 -6.19 9.05 -4.82
C GLY A 84 -5.50 8.12 -5.80
N GLU A 85 -5.48 8.47 -7.09
CA GLU A 85 -4.80 7.69 -8.13
C GLU A 85 -3.27 7.68 -7.93
N ALA A 86 -2.68 8.84 -7.62
CA ALA A 86 -1.26 8.96 -7.38
C ALA A 86 -0.80 8.11 -6.18
N VAL A 87 -1.57 8.13 -5.09
CA VAL A 87 -1.28 7.31 -3.89
C VAL A 87 -1.39 5.83 -4.21
N ALA A 88 -2.43 5.39 -4.92
CA ALA A 88 -2.58 3.98 -5.30
C ALA A 88 -1.39 3.49 -6.13
N ARG A 89 -0.96 4.27 -7.11
CA ARG A 89 0.24 3.97 -7.93
C ARG A 89 1.51 3.96 -7.11
N ALA A 90 1.67 4.93 -6.20
CA ALA A 90 2.84 5.01 -5.33
C ALA A 90 2.98 3.77 -4.45
N CYS A 91 1.90 3.27 -3.86
CA CYS A 91 1.90 2.03 -3.08
C CYS A 91 2.36 0.83 -3.92
N VAL A 92 1.80 0.65 -5.11
CA VAL A 92 2.18 -0.45 -6.00
C VAL A 92 3.64 -0.33 -6.44
N ASN A 93 4.08 0.87 -6.79
CA ASN A 93 5.46 1.12 -7.20
C ASN A 93 6.45 0.87 -6.06
N ALA A 94 6.11 1.26 -4.82
CA ALA A 94 6.95 1.02 -3.66
C ALA A 94 7.16 -0.48 -3.43
N VAL A 95 6.09 -1.28 -3.50
CA VAL A 95 6.17 -2.75 -3.35
C VAL A 95 7.00 -3.38 -4.46
N ARG A 96 6.84 -2.92 -5.70
CA ARG A 96 7.62 -3.44 -6.86
C ARG A 96 9.09 -3.03 -6.82
N ALA A 97 9.39 -1.85 -6.29
CA ALA A 97 10.76 -1.36 -6.17
C ALA A 97 11.52 -1.93 -4.96
N ALA A 98 10.79 -2.45 -3.97
CA ALA A 98 11.40 -3.01 -2.77
C ALA A 98 12.25 -4.25 -3.10
N ARG A 99 13.36 -4.41 -2.39
CA ARG A 99 14.26 -5.57 -2.48
C ARG A 99 14.19 -6.34 -1.18
N GLY A 100 14.36 -7.67 -1.27
CA GLY A 100 14.45 -8.51 -0.09
C GLY A 100 15.65 -8.10 0.80
N LEU A 101 15.44 -8.20 2.10
CA LEU A 101 16.45 -7.85 3.11
C LEU A 101 16.68 -9.03 4.05
N THR A 102 17.93 -9.24 4.42
CA THR A 102 18.30 -10.20 5.48
C THR A 102 19.00 -9.42 6.59
N THR A 103 18.42 -9.43 7.77
CA THR A 103 18.99 -8.75 8.95
C THR A 103 18.69 -9.54 10.20
N GLY A 104 19.68 -9.62 11.13
CA GLY A 104 19.52 -10.34 12.40
C GLY A 104 19.12 -11.82 12.25
N GLY A 105 19.50 -12.47 11.14
CA GLY A 105 19.11 -13.86 10.87
C GLY A 105 17.69 -14.04 10.33
N VAL A 106 16.92 -12.94 10.16
CA VAL A 106 15.57 -12.94 9.59
C VAL A 106 15.63 -12.48 8.15
N ARG A 107 15.02 -13.24 7.24
CA ARG A 107 14.84 -12.86 5.84
C ARG A 107 13.44 -12.25 5.63
N LEU A 108 13.42 -11.03 5.11
CA LEU A 108 12.22 -10.33 4.65
C LEU A 108 12.22 -10.39 3.12
N PRO A 109 11.39 -11.23 2.48
CA PRO A 109 11.36 -11.34 1.03
C PRO A 109 10.68 -10.12 0.41
N SER A 110 11.13 -9.70 -0.78
CA SER A 110 10.42 -8.75 -1.61
C SER A 110 9.25 -9.40 -2.35
N ALA A 111 8.39 -8.57 -2.99
CA ALA A 111 7.34 -9.08 -3.85
C ALA A 111 7.90 -9.93 -5.01
N ILE A 112 9.01 -9.49 -5.60
CA ILE A 112 9.70 -10.23 -6.67
C ILE A 112 10.20 -11.59 -6.18
N ASP A 113 10.78 -11.66 -4.97
CA ASP A 113 11.21 -12.93 -4.38
C ASP A 113 10.04 -13.91 -4.18
N MET A 114 8.89 -13.38 -3.78
CA MET A 114 7.67 -14.19 -3.57
C MET A 114 7.07 -14.66 -4.88
N GLU A 115 7.02 -13.82 -5.91
CA GLU A 115 6.56 -14.18 -7.24
C GLU A 115 7.46 -15.30 -7.84
N ALA A 116 8.78 -15.15 -7.72
CA ALA A 116 9.73 -16.17 -8.18
C ALA A 116 9.58 -17.51 -7.43
N ALA A 117 9.25 -17.47 -6.13
CA ALA A 117 9.01 -18.67 -5.33
C ALA A 117 7.68 -19.36 -5.69
N GLY A 118 6.64 -18.58 -6.04
CA GLY A 118 5.32 -19.10 -6.47
C GLY A 118 5.31 -19.61 -7.92
N ALA A 119 6.24 -19.14 -8.74
CA ALA A 119 6.40 -19.56 -10.12
C ALA A 119 7.21 -20.89 -10.29
N ARG A 120 7.64 -21.53 -9.22
CA ARG A 120 8.23 -22.87 -9.32
C ARG A 120 7.17 -23.84 -9.83
N PRO A 121 7.39 -24.52 -10.98
CA PRO A 121 6.48 -25.57 -11.42
C PRO A 121 6.41 -26.63 -10.31
N GLU A 122 5.20 -27.01 -9.93
CA GLU A 122 5.00 -28.21 -9.12
C GLU A 122 5.83 -29.33 -9.77
N SER A 123 6.82 -29.82 -9.03
CA SER A 123 7.60 -30.95 -9.48
C SER A 123 6.63 -32.07 -9.82
N ALA A 124 6.65 -32.47 -11.09
CA ALA A 124 5.86 -33.55 -11.64
C ALA A 124 5.72 -34.70 -10.64
N GLY A 125 4.49 -34.93 -10.18
CA GLY A 125 4.15 -36.09 -9.39
C GLY A 125 4.65 -37.33 -10.09
N GLY A 126 5.40 -38.14 -9.37
CA GLY A 126 5.84 -39.44 -9.86
C GLY A 126 4.66 -40.33 -10.24
N PRO A 127 4.87 -41.32 -11.10
CA PRO A 127 3.82 -42.16 -11.63
C PRO A 127 3.14 -42.97 -10.52
N PHE A 128 1.81 -42.93 -10.51
CA PHE A 128 0.99 -43.94 -9.84
C PHE A 128 1.46 -45.30 -10.30
N GLN A 129 2.02 -46.07 -9.40
CA GLN A 129 2.19 -47.51 -9.64
C GLN A 129 0.95 -48.21 -9.08
N SER A 130 0.35 -48.96 -9.98
CA SER A 130 -0.78 -49.87 -9.85
C SER A 130 -0.71 -50.86 -8.69
#